data_f9c143af1123decbc48e12097d12757d
#
_entry.id   f9c143af1123decbc48e12097d12757d
#
_cell.length_a   1.000
_cell.length_b   1.000
_cell.length_c   1.000
_cell.angle_alpha   90.00
_cell.angle_beta   90.00
_cell.angle_gamma   90.00
#
_symmetry.space_group_name_H-M   'P 1'
#
loop_
_entity.id
_entity.type
_entity.pdbx_description
1 polymer ?
#
loop_
_entity_poly.entity_id
_entity_poly.type
_entity_poly.pdbx_seq_one_letter_code
_entity_poly.pdbx_strand_id
1 'polypeptide(L)'
;MTKTLLVTGASAGFGAAIAERFAGAGWRVVATGRRADRLQALVERFGADAVHPAVFDIRDADAMQDALDAIPAPFRDVDVLVNNAGLALGTAPAQRADLAQWRQMIDTNVTALATMTHALLPGLIARRGAIFNVSSIAGSYAYPGGNVYGATKAFVTQFSRNLRSDLHGTGVRVTSIEPGLAETEFTLVRTGGDQPASDALYAGAQPITAGDIADSVWWIANLPPHLNVGRFEVMPVSQSLAGLQIHRGA
;
A
#
# COMPACT_ATOMS: atom_id res chain seq x y z
N MET A 1 9.20 23.36 7.61
CA MET A 1 9.07 22.23 8.54
C MET A 1 9.25 20.94 7.76
N THR A 2 9.95 19.95 8.30
CA THR A 2 10.10 18.63 7.70
C THR A 2 8.76 17.91 7.71
N LYS A 3 8.33 17.38 6.57
CA LYS A 3 7.07 16.64 6.44
C LYS A 3 7.24 15.21 6.94
N THR A 4 6.14 14.60 7.40
CA THR A 4 6.11 13.22 7.90
C THR A 4 5.21 12.35 7.03
N LEU A 5 5.74 11.20 6.61
CA LEU A 5 5.02 10.09 5.99
C LEU A 5 4.74 9.01 7.04
N LEU A 6 3.53 8.45 7.07
CA LEU A 6 3.29 7.14 7.67
C LEU A 6 2.97 6.14 6.55
N VAL A 7 3.70 5.03 6.52
CA VAL A 7 3.49 3.98 5.52
C VAL A 7 3.27 2.64 6.19
N THR A 8 2.17 1.97 5.83
CA THR A 8 1.87 0.63 6.35
C THR A 8 2.47 -0.47 5.48
N GLY A 9 2.95 -1.55 6.11
CA GLY A 9 3.60 -2.65 5.40
C GLY A 9 4.99 -2.29 4.86
N ALA A 10 5.73 -1.44 5.58
CA ALA A 10 7.05 -0.91 5.17
C ALA A 10 8.19 -1.93 5.21
N SER A 11 7.94 -3.18 5.58
CA SER A 11 8.98 -4.21 5.72
C SER A 11 9.32 -4.93 4.42
N ALA A 12 8.63 -4.66 3.29
CA ALA A 12 8.93 -5.22 1.97
C ALA A 12 8.21 -4.49 0.84
N GLY A 13 8.58 -4.81 -0.41
CA GLY A 13 7.89 -4.42 -1.62
C GLY A 13 7.66 -2.91 -1.73
N PHE A 14 6.47 -2.51 -2.15
CA PHE A 14 6.15 -1.09 -2.34
C PHE A 14 6.32 -0.26 -1.06
N GLY A 15 5.89 -0.78 0.10
CA GLY A 15 5.98 -0.05 1.36
C GLY A 15 7.41 0.27 1.76
N ALA A 16 8.34 -0.68 1.59
CA ALA A 16 9.76 -0.45 1.83
C ALA A 16 10.35 0.57 0.87
N ALA A 17 10.09 0.42 -0.43
CA ALA A 17 10.58 1.35 -1.45
C ALA A 17 10.02 2.78 -1.24
N ILE A 18 8.74 2.92 -0.85
CA ILE A 18 8.15 4.22 -0.52
C ILE A 18 8.83 4.82 0.72
N ALA A 19 9.04 4.02 1.79
CA ALA A 19 9.74 4.49 2.98
C ALA A 19 11.15 5.00 2.64
N GLU A 20 11.92 4.23 1.88
CA GLU A 20 13.26 4.59 1.41
C GLU A 20 13.26 5.85 0.55
N ARG A 21 12.32 5.95 -0.38
CA ARG A 21 12.21 7.10 -1.30
C ARG A 21 11.95 8.40 -0.56
N PHE A 22 11.06 8.38 0.44
CA PHE A 22 10.72 9.56 1.22
C PHE A 22 11.81 9.91 2.24
N ALA A 23 12.36 8.92 2.96
CA ALA A 23 13.47 9.15 3.88
C ALA A 23 14.71 9.70 3.16
N GLY A 24 15.06 9.12 2.00
CA GLY A 24 16.15 9.60 1.16
C GLY A 24 15.95 11.02 0.61
N ALA A 25 14.70 11.50 0.57
CA ALA A 25 14.36 12.87 0.18
C ALA A 25 14.24 13.84 1.38
N GLY A 26 14.63 13.40 2.59
CA GLY A 26 14.66 14.23 3.79
C GLY A 26 13.33 14.36 4.52
N TRP A 27 12.36 13.50 4.26
CA TRP A 27 11.14 13.40 5.04
C TRP A 27 11.36 12.52 6.28
N ARG A 28 10.58 12.75 7.32
CA ARG A 28 10.42 11.80 8.41
C ARG A 28 9.46 10.69 7.98
N VAL A 29 9.77 9.45 8.36
CA VAL A 29 8.98 8.28 7.99
C VAL A 29 8.63 7.47 9.23
N VAL A 30 7.34 7.29 9.48
CA VAL A 30 6.84 6.26 10.39
C VAL A 30 6.64 4.99 9.55
N ALA A 31 7.53 4.04 9.71
CA ALA A 31 7.53 2.77 8.99
C ALA A 31 6.85 1.69 9.83
N THR A 32 5.67 1.20 9.38
CA THR A 32 4.94 0.19 10.16
C THR A 32 4.97 -1.19 9.53
N GLY A 33 4.97 -2.23 10.35
CA GLY A 33 4.97 -3.61 9.89
C GLY A 33 5.19 -4.61 11.01
N ARG A 34 5.18 -5.91 10.69
CA ARG A 34 5.34 -7.00 11.67
C ARG A 34 6.80 -7.46 11.83
N ARG A 35 7.65 -7.22 10.84
CA ARG A 35 9.05 -7.67 10.80
C ARG A 35 9.96 -6.59 11.36
N ALA A 36 10.25 -6.68 12.66
CA ALA A 36 11.04 -5.69 13.38
C ALA A 36 12.44 -5.50 12.79
N ASP A 37 13.10 -6.58 12.41
CA ASP A 37 14.41 -6.60 11.78
C ASP A 37 14.46 -5.77 10.48
N ARG A 38 13.44 -5.91 9.64
CA ARG A 38 13.35 -5.18 8.38
C ARG A 38 13.09 -3.68 8.59
N LEU A 39 12.27 -3.33 9.58
CA LEU A 39 12.04 -1.93 9.94
C LEU A 39 13.28 -1.31 10.59
N GLN A 40 14.01 -2.08 11.39
CA GLN A 40 15.25 -1.65 11.99
C GLN A 40 16.35 -1.39 10.95
N ALA A 41 16.41 -2.18 9.89
CA ALA A 41 17.33 -1.94 8.76
C ALA A 41 17.08 -0.58 8.06
N LEU A 42 15.82 -0.11 8.00
CA LEU A 42 15.52 1.25 7.52
C LEU A 42 16.09 2.33 8.45
N VAL A 43 15.97 2.11 9.78
CA VAL A 43 16.55 3.02 10.77
C VAL A 43 18.09 3.07 10.67
N GLU A 44 18.73 1.90 10.52
CA GLU A 44 20.18 1.82 10.34
C GLU A 44 20.66 2.56 9.10
N ARG A 45 19.88 2.48 8.03
CA ARG A 45 20.24 3.12 6.75
C ARG A 45 20.01 4.62 6.72
N PHE A 46 18.94 5.13 7.34
CA PHE A 46 18.54 6.54 7.21
C PHE A 46 18.68 7.34 8.51
N GLY A 47 18.90 6.68 9.64
CA GLY A 47 19.00 7.29 10.97
C GLY A 47 17.67 7.37 11.71
N ALA A 48 17.74 7.36 13.05
CA ALA A 48 16.58 7.43 13.94
C ALA A 48 15.85 8.78 13.90
N ASP A 49 16.49 9.83 13.45
CA ASP A 49 15.87 11.15 13.23
C ASP A 49 15.01 11.19 11.95
N ALA A 50 15.27 10.28 11.01
CA ALA A 50 14.54 10.18 9.74
C ALA A 50 13.48 9.07 9.73
N VAL A 51 13.71 7.95 10.43
CA VAL A 51 12.80 6.80 10.41
C VAL A 51 12.46 6.36 11.84
N HIS A 52 11.16 6.29 12.13
CA HIS A 52 10.61 5.68 13.34
C HIS A 52 9.95 4.34 12.99
N PRO A 53 10.44 3.20 13.52
CA PRO A 53 9.83 1.90 13.31
C PRO A 53 8.66 1.69 14.27
N ALA A 54 7.50 1.32 13.75
CA ALA A 54 6.33 0.96 14.56
C ALA A 54 5.93 -0.49 14.25
N VAL A 55 6.24 -1.41 15.19
CA VAL A 55 6.09 -2.85 15.01
C VAL A 55 4.77 -3.33 15.58
N PHE A 56 3.82 -3.73 14.71
CA PHE A 56 2.55 -4.33 15.11
C PHE A 56 1.93 -5.11 13.95
N ASP A 57 0.94 -5.95 14.23
CA ASP A 57 0.06 -6.52 13.21
C ASP A 57 -1.10 -5.55 12.97
N ILE A 58 -1.24 -5.07 11.74
CA ILE A 58 -2.26 -4.06 11.38
C ILE A 58 -3.69 -4.57 11.59
N ARG A 59 -3.90 -5.89 11.73
CA ARG A 59 -5.21 -6.50 12.02
C ARG A 59 -5.59 -6.39 13.51
N ASP A 60 -4.63 -6.10 14.38
CA ASP A 60 -4.85 -5.86 15.80
C ASP A 60 -5.06 -4.35 16.01
N ALA A 61 -6.31 -3.96 16.22
CA ALA A 61 -6.70 -2.57 16.33
C ALA A 61 -6.15 -1.91 17.61
N ASP A 62 -6.05 -2.66 18.71
CA ASP A 62 -5.54 -2.16 19.98
C ASP A 62 -4.02 -1.95 19.87
N ALA A 63 -3.28 -2.94 19.37
CA ALA A 63 -1.85 -2.80 19.13
C ALA A 63 -1.52 -1.68 18.12
N MET A 64 -2.38 -1.48 17.12
CA MET A 64 -2.24 -0.36 16.19
C MET A 64 -2.42 0.98 16.90
N GLN A 65 -3.45 1.13 17.74
CA GLN A 65 -3.70 2.37 18.47
C GLN A 65 -2.55 2.67 19.44
N ASP A 66 -2.11 1.67 20.23
CA ASP A 66 -0.97 1.80 21.14
C ASP A 66 0.30 2.26 20.41
N ALA A 67 0.55 1.69 19.23
CA ALA A 67 1.70 2.06 18.42
C ALA A 67 1.59 3.49 17.86
N LEU A 68 0.39 3.95 17.48
CA LEU A 68 0.16 5.32 17.03
C LEU A 68 0.35 6.33 18.17
N ASP A 69 -0.14 6.02 19.37
CA ASP A 69 0.00 6.86 20.55
C ASP A 69 1.46 6.97 21.03
N ALA A 70 2.24 5.92 20.82
CA ALA A 70 3.67 5.85 21.13
C ALA A 70 4.57 6.61 20.13
N ILE A 71 4.04 7.10 18.99
CA ILE A 71 4.85 7.84 18.00
C ILE A 71 5.48 9.06 18.68
N PRO A 72 6.83 9.22 18.61
CA PRO A 72 7.51 10.35 19.24
C PRO A 72 7.14 11.68 18.57
N ALA A 73 7.17 12.76 19.37
CA ALA A 73 6.75 14.09 18.94
C ALA A 73 7.26 14.56 17.58
N PRO A 74 8.52 14.32 17.16
CA PRO A 74 8.99 14.74 15.84
C PRO A 74 8.28 14.07 14.66
N PHE A 75 7.68 12.87 14.87
CA PHE A 75 7.01 12.07 13.83
C PHE A 75 5.48 12.12 13.92
N ARG A 76 4.93 12.72 14.97
CA ARG A 76 3.50 12.64 15.30
C ARG A 76 2.62 13.38 14.29
N ASP A 77 3.16 14.41 13.68
CA ASP A 77 2.45 15.26 12.71
C ASP A 77 2.51 14.65 11.30
N VAL A 78 1.66 13.66 11.03
CA VAL A 78 1.62 12.96 9.75
C VAL A 78 1.00 13.83 8.66
N ASP A 79 1.77 14.16 7.62
CA ASP A 79 1.33 14.89 6.43
C ASP A 79 0.80 13.97 5.34
N VAL A 80 1.34 12.76 5.24
CA VAL A 80 0.98 11.76 4.23
C VAL A 80 0.79 10.40 4.87
N LEU A 81 -0.37 9.79 4.63
CA LEU A 81 -0.66 8.39 4.95
C LEU A 81 -0.58 7.56 3.67
N VAL A 82 0.20 6.49 3.69
CA VAL A 82 0.18 5.46 2.65
C VAL A 82 -0.32 4.14 3.24
N ASN A 83 -1.57 3.81 2.96
CA ASN A 83 -2.17 2.52 3.25
C ASN A 83 -1.70 1.51 2.20
N ASN A 84 -0.54 0.91 2.44
CA ASN A 84 0.08 -0.06 1.55
C ASN A 84 -0.06 -1.50 2.05
N ALA A 85 -0.14 -1.72 3.37
CA ALA A 85 -0.30 -3.07 3.91
C ALA A 85 -1.48 -3.79 3.25
N GLY A 86 -1.20 -4.97 2.70
CA GLY A 86 -2.19 -5.77 2.01
C GLY A 86 -1.59 -7.10 1.56
N LEU A 87 -2.46 -8.07 1.30
CA LEU A 87 -2.06 -9.39 0.84
C LEU A 87 -3.11 -10.00 -0.09
N ALA A 88 -2.67 -10.96 -0.89
CA ALA A 88 -3.52 -11.93 -1.55
C ALA A 88 -3.12 -13.33 -1.09
N LEU A 89 -4.10 -14.20 -0.88
CA LEU A 89 -3.89 -15.59 -0.46
C LEU A 89 -4.65 -16.53 -1.39
N GLY A 90 -3.93 -17.55 -1.85
CA GLY A 90 -4.49 -18.58 -2.70
C GLY A 90 -4.85 -18.11 -4.12
N THR A 91 -5.00 -19.10 -4.99
CA THR A 91 -5.39 -18.93 -6.40
C THR A 91 -6.55 -19.86 -6.79
N ALA A 92 -7.09 -20.59 -5.80
CA ALA A 92 -8.17 -21.56 -6.05
C ALA A 92 -9.46 -20.84 -6.48
N PRO A 93 -10.28 -21.47 -7.37
CA PRO A 93 -11.59 -20.96 -7.68
C PRO A 93 -12.49 -20.97 -6.43
N ALA A 94 -13.50 -20.09 -6.39
CA ALA A 94 -14.30 -19.79 -5.20
C ALA A 94 -14.86 -21.04 -4.47
N GLN A 95 -15.30 -22.05 -5.21
CA GLN A 95 -15.87 -23.28 -4.63
C GLN A 95 -14.83 -24.19 -3.94
N ARG A 96 -13.55 -23.90 -4.06
CA ARG A 96 -12.42 -24.63 -3.44
C ARG A 96 -11.51 -23.73 -2.59
N ALA A 97 -11.88 -22.46 -2.46
CA ALA A 97 -11.09 -21.50 -1.70
C ALA A 97 -11.24 -21.71 -0.19
N ASP A 98 -10.18 -21.41 0.55
CA ASP A 98 -10.18 -21.46 2.01
C ASP A 98 -10.82 -20.19 2.59
N LEU A 99 -11.87 -20.37 3.39
CA LEU A 99 -12.57 -19.27 4.06
C LEU A 99 -11.67 -18.49 5.04
N ALA A 100 -10.71 -19.16 5.68
CA ALA A 100 -9.77 -18.47 6.58
C ALA A 100 -8.89 -17.48 5.81
N GLN A 101 -8.43 -17.84 4.61
CA GLN A 101 -7.70 -16.93 3.73
C GLN A 101 -8.56 -15.74 3.30
N TRP A 102 -9.84 -15.97 3.00
CA TRP A 102 -10.77 -14.89 2.66
C TRP A 102 -10.94 -13.88 3.81
N ARG A 103 -11.16 -14.38 5.03
CA ARG A 103 -11.27 -13.53 6.23
C ARG A 103 -9.99 -12.72 6.43
N GLN A 104 -8.83 -13.37 6.34
CA GLN A 104 -7.55 -12.69 6.51
C GLN A 104 -7.32 -11.59 5.46
N MET A 105 -7.75 -11.80 4.20
CA MET A 105 -7.71 -10.76 3.16
C MET A 105 -8.63 -9.58 3.49
N ILE A 106 -9.84 -9.84 3.99
CA ILE A 106 -10.78 -8.79 4.39
C ILE A 106 -10.21 -8.01 5.58
N ASP A 107 -9.76 -8.69 6.62
CA ASP A 107 -9.22 -8.06 7.83
C ASP A 107 -8.03 -7.15 7.52
N THR A 108 -7.13 -7.62 6.63
CA THR A 108 -5.92 -6.87 6.30
C THR A 108 -6.20 -5.75 5.28
N ASN A 109 -6.89 -6.06 4.17
CA ASN A 109 -7.00 -5.14 3.04
C ASN A 109 -8.15 -4.14 3.20
N VAL A 110 -9.14 -4.44 4.05
CA VAL A 110 -10.36 -3.65 4.24
C VAL A 110 -10.43 -3.08 5.64
N THR A 111 -10.59 -3.94 6.65
CA THR A 111 -10.82 -3.52 8.04
C THR A 111 -9.64 -2.69 8.55
N ALA A 112 -8.43 -3.21 8.45
CA ALA A 112 -7.23 -2.53 8.93
C ALA A 112 -6.97 -1.20 8.21
N LEU A 113 -7.16 -1.16 6.89
CA LEU A 113 -7.02 0.07 6.09
C LEU A 113 -8.03 1.14 6.54
N ALA A 114 -9.28 0.77 6.73
CA ALA A 114 -10.33 1.70 7.18
C ALA A 114 -10.04 2.20 8.60
N THR A 115 -9.62 1.32 9.53
CA THR A 115 -9.28 1.66 10.91
C THR A 115 -8.08 2.61 10.97
N MET A 116 -6.98 2.32 10.26
CA MET A 116 -5.80 3.18 10.19
C MET A 116 -6.15 4.57 9.63
N THR A 117 -6.93 4.60 8.56
CA THR A 117 -7.39 5.85 7.95
C THR A 117 -8.19 6.68 8.96
N HIS A 118 -9.15 6.06 9.64
CA HIS A 118 -10.00 6.75 10.63
C HIS A 118 -9.17 7.33 11.77
N ALA A 119 -8.21 6.58 12.31
CA ALA A 119 -7.36 7.01 13.41
C ALA A 119 -6.52 8.26 13.05
N LEU A 120 -6.01 8.34 11.81
CA LEU A 120 -5.15 9.45 11.39
C LEU A 120 -5.92 10.62 10.75
N LEU A 121 -7.21 10.44 10.44
CA LEU A 121 -7.99 11.41 9.68
C LEU A 121 -8.05 12.80 10.33
N PRO A 122 -8.25 12.96 11.66
CA PRO A 122 -8.26 14.29 12.29
C PRO A 122 -6.96 15.06 12.09
N GLY A 123 -5.81 14.41 12.25
CA GLY A 123 -4.49 15.00 12.03
C GLY A 123 -4.26 15.38 10.57
N LEU A 124 -4.63 14.50 9.63
CA LEU A 124 -4.53 14.75 8.20
C LEU A 124 -5.40 15.93 7.74
N ILE A 125 -6.60 16.09 8.30
CA ILE A 125 -7.46 17.25 8.03
C ILE A 125 -6.81 18.54 8.54
N ALA A 126 -6.33 18.56 9.79
CA ALA A 126 -5.68 19.73 10.37
C ALA A 126 -4.46 20.18 9.55
N ARG A 127 -3.76 19.26 8.92
CA ARG A 127 -2.55 19.50 8.11
C ARG A 127 -2.82 19.67 6.61
N ARG A 128 -4.06 19.49 6.15
CA ARG A 128 -4.40 19.44 4.71
C ARG A 128 -3.55 18.43 3.96
N GLY A 129 -3.40 17.26 4.55
CA GLY A 129 -2.48 16.20 4.15
C GLY A 129 -2.91 15.43 2.92
N ALA A 130 -2.33 14.25 2.73
CA ALA A 130 -2.70 13.35 1.63
C ALA A 130 -2.82 11.90 2.09
N ILE A 131 -3.73 11.15 1.47
CA ILE A 131 -3.96 9.73 1.69
C ILE A 131 -3.74 8.99 0.37
N PHE A 132 -2.88 8.00 0.40
CA PHE A 132 -2.65 7.07 -0.71
C PHE A 132 -3.11 5.69 -0.28
N ASN A 133 -4.05 5.11 -1.00
CA ASN A 133 -4.54 3.76 -0.76
C ASN A 133 -4.07 2.85 -1.89
N VAL A 134 -3.24 1.85 -1.55
CA VAL A 134 -2.74 0.89 -2.55
C VAL A 134 -3.82 -0.14 -2.84
N SER A 135 -4.52 0.08 -3.95
CA SER A 135 -5.49 -0.85 -4.54
C SER A 135 -4.78 -1.81 -5.51
N SER A 136 -5.38 -2.08 -6.64
CA SER A 136 -4.88 -2.91 -7.75
C SER A 136 -5.81 -2.78 -8.94
N ILE A 137 -5.34 -3.07 -10.14
CA ILE A 137 -6.20 -3.32 -11.31
C ILE A 137 -7.21 -4.46 -11.05
N ALA A 138 -6.89 -5.39 -10.14
CA ALA A 138 -7.79 -6.46 -9.69
C ALA A 138 -9.10 -5.95 -9.08
N GLY A 139 -9.16 -4.70 -8.63
CA GLY A 139 -10.38 -4.06 -8.16
C GLY A 139 -11.32 -3.64 -9.28
N SER A 140 -10.80 -3.49 -10.50
CA SER A 140 -11.58 -3.09 -11.69
C SER A 140 -11.77 -4.23 -12.68
N TYR A 141 -10.81 -5.16 -12.80
CA TYR A 141 -10.79 -6.21 -13.80
C TYR A 141 -10.85 -7.58 -13.14
N ALA A 142 -11.96 -8.28 -13.32
CA ALA A 142 -12.17 -9.61 -12.78
C ALA A 142 -11.29 -10.65 -13.51
N TYR A 143 -10.77 -11.61 -12.76
CA TYR A 143 -9.97 -12.72 -13.30
C TYR A 143 -10.17 -14.00 -12.46
N PRO A 144 -9.97 -15.19 -13.05
CA PRO A 144 -10.09 -16.46 -12.34
C PRO A 144 -9.16 -16.52 -11.11
N GLY A 145 -9.69 -16.94 -9.95
CA GLY A 145 -8.96 -16.97 -8.67
C GLY A 145 -8.80 -15.62 -7.98
N GLY A 146 -9.32 -14.54 -8.56
CA GLY A 146 -9.29 -13.19 -7.96
C GLY A 146 -10.27 -13.01 -6.81
N ASN A 147 -11.40 -13.70 -6.86
CA ASN A 147 -12.50 -13.74 -5.88
C ASN A 147 -12.47 -12.64 -4.80
N VAL A 148 -12.18 -12.96 -3.52
CA VAL A 148 -12.17 -11.97 -2.42
C VAL A 148 -11.04 -10.96 -2.56
N TYR A 149 -9.87 -11.33 -3.07
CA TYR A 149 -8.80 -10.34 -3.28
C TYR A 149 -9.26 -9.18 -4.17
N GLY A 150 -9.82 -9.49 -5.36
CA GLY A 150 -10.35 -8.47 -6.26
C GLY A 150 -11.44 -7.62 -5.60
N ALA A 151 -12.34 -8.26 -4.84
CA ALA A 151 -13.38 -7.56 -4.08
C ALA A 151 -12.82 -6.63 -3.01
N THR A 152 -11.75 -7.03 -2.26
CA THR A 152 -11.09 -6.12 -1.31
C THR A 152 -10.45 -4.92 -2.00
N LYS A 153 -9.87 -5.11 -3.19
CA LYS A 153 -9.26 -4.02 -3.96
C LYS A 153 -10.32 -3.10 -4.59
N ALA A 154 -11.48 -3.63 -5.00
CA ALA A 154 -12.63 -2.83 -5.40
C ALA A 154 -13.14 -1.96 -4.23
N PHE A 155 -13.19 -2.52 -3.01
CA PHE A 155 -13.48 -1.75 -1.80
C PHE A 155 -12.50 -0.57 -1.65
N VAL A 156 -11.20 -0.82 -1.73
CA VAL A 156 -10.16 0.22 -1.55
C VAL A 156 -10.33 1.35 -2.59
N THR A 157 -10.58 0.99 -3.85
CA THR A 157 -10.83 1.97 -4.92
C THR A 157 -12.08 2.82 -4.63
N GLN A 158 -13.20 2.17 -4.25
CA GLN A 158 -14.44 2.89 -3.98
C GLN A 158 -14.35 3.69 -2.68
N PHE A 159 -13.71 3.16 -1.64
CA PHE A 159 -13.46 3.86 -0.38
C PHE A 159 -12.66 5.14 -0.60
N SER A 160 -11.63 5.09 -1.46
CA SER A 160 -10.83 6.27 -1.82
C SER A 160 -11.67 7.37 -2.47
N ARG A 161 -12.61 6.99 -3.35
CA ARG A 161 -13.54 7.93 -4.00
C ARG A 161 -14.50 8.57 -3.01
N ASN A 162 -15.07 7.76 -2.09
CA ASN A 162 -15.99 8.23 -1.06
C ASN A 162 -15.26 9.17 -0.08
N LEU A 163 -14.07 8.79 0.41
CA LEU A 163 -13.25 9.68 1.23
C LEU A 163 -12.96 11.02 0.54
N ARG A 164 -12.65 11.01 -0.76
CA ARG A 164 -12.42 12.25 -1.51
C ARG A 164 -13.67 13.14 -1.55
N SER A 165 -14.86 12.54 -1.57
CA SER A 165 -16.13 13.28 -1.52
C SER A 165 -16.41 13.83 -0.12
N ASP A 166 -16.24 13.01 0.92
CA ASP A 166 -16.49 13.39 2.31
C ASP A 166 -15.52 14.47 2.80
N LEU A 167 -14.28 14.44 2.30
CA LEU A 167 -13.23 15.40 2.66
C LEU A 167 -13.22 16.66 1.79
N HIS A 168 -14.26 16.88 1.00
CA HIS A 168 -14.41 18.12 0.20
C HIS A 168 -14.34 19.35 1.10
N GLY A 169 -13.55 20.34 0.70
CA GLY A 169 -13.35 21.58 1.46
C GLY A 169 -12.28 21.51 2.57
N THR A 170 -11.82 20.32 2.99
CA THR A 170 -10.78 20.18 4.02
C THR A 170 -9.36 20.43 3.52
N GLY A 171 -9.15 20.32 2.21
CA GLY A 171 -7.83 20.38 1.58
C GLY A 171 -7.07 19.05 1.57
N VAL A 172 -7.62 17.98 2.15
CA VAL A 172 -7.03 16.63 2.08
C VAL A 172 -7.14 16.07 0.68
N ARG A 173 -6.05 15.50 0.19
CA ARG A 173 -5.99 14.81 -1.11
C ARG A 173 -6.10 13.30 -0.90
N VAL A 174 -6.84 12.61 -1.77
CA VAL A 174 -6.99 11.14 -1.71
C VAL A 174 -6.71 10.55 -3.08
N THR A 175 -5.81 9.56 -3.11
CA THR A 175 -5.41 8.85 -4.33
C THR A 175 -5.53 7.34 -4.15
N SER A 176 -6.21 6.68 -5.09
CA SER A 176 -6.14 5.22 -5.25
C SER A 176 -4.98 4.89 -6.19
N ILE A 177 -4.01 4.09 -5.73
CA ILE A 177 -2.90 3.57 -6.54
C ILE A 177 -3.27 2.16 -6.98
N GLU A 178 -3.31 1.92 -8.29
CA GLU A 178 -3.85 0.69 -8.89
C GLU A 178 -2.82 0.02 -9.80
N PRO A 179 -1.81 -0.65 -9.23
CA PRO A 179 -0.79 -1.33 -10.04
C PRO A 179 -1.35 -2.57 -10.75
N GLY A 180 -0.80 -2.82 -11.93
CA GLY A 180 -0.89 -4.09 -12.64
C GLY A 180 0.13 -5.12 -12.15
N LEU A 181 0.72 -5.86 -13.10
CA LEU A 181 1.75 -6.86 -12.79
C LEU A 181 2.99 -6.16 -12.22
N ALA A 182 3.26 -6.42 -10.95
CA ALA A 182 4.40 -5.85 -10.24
C ALA A 182 5.18 -6.94 -9.51
N GLU A 183 6.50 -6.90 -9.63
CA GLU A 183 7.38 -7.89 -8.99
C GLU A 183 7.75 -7.46 -7.57
N THR A 184 7.30 -8.23 -6.60
CA THR A 184 7.57 -8.05 -5.17
C THR A 184 7.42 -9.41 -4.45
N GLU A 185 7.70 -9.46 -3.13
CA GLU A 185 7.40 -10.65 -2.31
C GLU A 185 5.89 -11.03 -2.29
N PHE A 186 5.02 -10.20 -2.85
CA PHE A 186 3.56 -10.38 -2.83
C PHE A 186 3.12 -11.69 -3.49
N THR A 187 3.70 -12.03 -4.65
CA THR A 187 3.34 -13.26 -5.38
C THR A 187 3.81 -14.48 -4.63
N LEU A 188 4.99 -14.44 -4.02
CA LEU A 188 5.49 -15.51 -3.17
C LEU A 188 4.56 -15.79 -1.98
N VAL A 189 4.07 -14.72 -1.32
CA VAL A 189 3.06 -14.84 -0.25
C VAL A 189 1.76 -15.42 -0.79
N ARG A 190 1.30 -15.00 -1.96
CA ARG A 190 0.07 -15.47 -2.60
C ARG A 190 0.12 -16.95 -2.96
N THR A 191 1.28 -17.43 -3.40
CA THR A 191 1.50 -18.85 -3.77
C THR A 191 1.87 -19.73 -2.57
N GLY A 192 1.85 -19.19 -1.33
CA GLY A 192 2.18 -19.96 -0.14
C GLY A 192 3.66 -20.33 -0.03
N GLY A 193 4.55 -19.56 -0.66
CA GLY A 193 6.00 -19.80 -0.66
C GLY A 193 6.49 -20.59 -1.87
N ASP A 194 5.64 -20.91 -2.84
CA ASP A 194 6.04 -21.61 -4.07
C ASP A 194 6.82 -20.65 -4.98
N GLN A 195 8.14 -20.69 -4.89
CA GLN A 195 9.06 -19.85 -5.65
C GLN A 195 8.96 -20.12 -7.16
N PRO A 196 8.95 -21.38 -7.67
CA PRO A 196 8.75 -21.68 -9.08
C PRO A 196 7.45 -21.10 -9.66
N ALA A 197 6.33 -21.19 -8.92
CA ALA A 197 5.07 -20.61 -9.34
C ALA A 197 5.11 -19.06 -9.35
N SER A 198 5.82 -18.47 -8.39
CA SER A 198 6.04 -17.02 -8.36
C SER A 198 6.89 -16.56 -9.55
N ASP A 199 8.01 -17.22 -9.82
CA ASP A 199 8.93 -16.85 -10.91
C ASP A 199 8.27 -17.02 -12.29
N ALA A 200 7.46 -18.07 -12.46
CA ALA A 200 6.74 -18.32 -13.70
C ALA A 200 5.77 -17.19 -14.09
N LEU A 201 5.24 -16.45 -13.11
CA LEU A 201 4.37 -15.31 -13.36
C LEU A 201 5.12 -14.18 -14.07
N TYR A 202 6.39 -13.98 -13.73
CA TYR A 202 7.21 -12.89 -14.25
C TYR A 202 8.07 -13.27 -15.46
N ALA A 203 8.20 -14.57 -15.76
CA ALA A 203 9.05 -15.06 -16.85
C ALA A 203 8.70 -14.40 -18.20
N GLY A 204 9.69 -13.76 -18.83
CA GLY A 204 9.53 -13.04 -20.11
C GLY A 204 8.67 -11.76 -20.02
N ALA A 205 8.28 -11.30 -18.84
CA ALA A 205 7.62 -10.02 -18.62
C ALA A 205 8.63 -8.97 -18.12
N GLN A 206 8.29 -7.68 -18.30
CA GLN A 206 8.96 -6.57 -17.64
C GLN A 206 7.95 -5.98 -16.64
N PRO A 207 7.88 -6.51 -15.41
CA PRO A 207 6.91 -6.07 -14.43
C PRO A 207 7.25 -4.69 -13.88
N ILE A 208 6.26 -4.03 -13.27
CA ILE A 208 6.47 -2.83 -12.46
C ILE A 208 7.36 -3.20 -11.28
N THR A 209 8.34 -2.36 -10.99
CA THR A 209 9.18 -2.51 -9.80
C THR A 209 8.60 -1.76 -8.59
N ALA A 210 9.07 -2.10 -7.40
CA ALA A 210 8.71 -1.35 -6.19
C ALA A 210 9.16 0.12 -6.27
N GLY A 211 10.28 0.38 -6.94
CA GLY A 211 10.80 1.73 -7.20
C GLY A 211 9.87 2.57 -8.06
N ASP A 212 9.29 1.99 -9.12
CA ASP A 212 8.36 2.73 -10.01
C ASP A 212 7.13 3.22 -9.24
N ILE A 213 6.60 2.40 -8.33
CA ILE A 213 5.48 2.80 -7.47
C ILE A 213 5.91 3.85 -6.45
N ALA A 214 7.09 3.71 -5.84
CA ALA A 214 7.60 4.69 -4.90
C ALA A 214 7.80 6.07 -5.54
N ASP A 215 8.36 6.13 -6.75
CA ASP A 215 8.53 7.37 -7.50
C ASP A 215 7.20 7.97 -7.93
N SER A 216 6.22 7.15 -8.30
CA SER A 216 4.86 7.59 -8.64
C SER A 216 4.17 8.23 -7.42
N VAL A 217 4.23 7.57 -6.26
CA VAL A 217 3.67 8.11 -5.00
C VAL A 217 4.39 9.41 -4.62
N TRP A 218 5.71 9.45 -4.75
CA TRP A 218 6.51 10.65 -4.50
C TRP A 218 6.09 11.81 -5.41
N TRP A 219 5.95 11.57 -6.70
CA TRP A 219 5.51 12.58 -7.66
C TRP A 219 4.14 13.13 -7.29
N ILE A 220 3.14 12.27 -7.05
CA ILE A 220 1.77 12.69 -6.71
C ILE A 220 1.75 13.45 -5.37
N ALA A 221 2.51 12.99 -4.37
CA ALA A 221 2.57 13.65 -3.06
C ALA A 221 3.08 15.10 -3.13
N ASN A 222 3.99 15.37 -4.09
CA ASN A 222 4.61 16.68 -4.28
C ASN A 222 3.94 17.55 -5.35
N LEU A 223 2.80 17.15 -5.90
CA LEU A 223 2.00 18.01 -6.77
C LEU A 223 1.53 19.27 -6.03
N PRO A 224 1.28 20.36 -6.76
CA PRO A 224 0.67 21.56 -6.19
C PRO A 224 -0.59 21.24 -5.37
N PRO A 225 -0.82 21.90 -4.22
CA PRO A 225 -1.86 21.50 -3.26
C PRO A 225 -3.30 21.59 -3.80
N HIS A 226 -3.52 22.32 -4.88
CA HIS A 226 -4.85 22.41 -5.53
C HIS A 226 -5.13 21.23 -6.48
N LEU A 227 -4.14 20.36 -6.75
CA LEU A 227 -4.30 19.20 -7.61
C LEU A 227 -4.49 17.92 -6.78
N ASN A 228 -5.45 17.11 -7.15
CA ASN A 228 -5.68 15.78 -6.61
C ASN A 228 -5.74 14.76 -7.75
N VAL A 229 -4.83 13.81 -7.74
CA VAL A 229 -4.93 12.62 -8.58
C VAL A 229 -5.89 11.65 -7.88
N GLY A 230 -7.08 11.45 -8.39
CA GLY A 230 -8.08 10.60 -7.75
C GLY A 230 -7.79 9.11 -7.90
N ARG A 231 -7.24 8.73 -9.07
CA ARG A 231 -6.88 7.34 -9.43
C ARG A 231 -5.59 7.35 -10.23
N PHE A 232 -4.68 6.48 -9.87
CA PHE A 232 -3.45 6.24 -10.61
C PHE A 232 -3.36 4.74 -10.95
N GLU A 233 -3.87 4.39 -12.14
CA GLU A 233 -3.75 3.05 -12.70
C GLU A 233 -2.49 2.99 -13.55
N VAL A 234 -1.65 1.99 -13.31
CA VAL A 234 -0.39 1.79 -14.03
C VAL A 234 -0.14 0.31 -14.28
N MET A 235 0.23 -0.01 -15.52
CA MET A 235 0.57 -1.37 -15.95
C MET A 235 1.88 -1.36 -16.72
N PRO A 236 2.64 -2.47 -16.68
CA PRO A 236 3.75 -2.62 -17.61
C PRO A 236 3.21 -2.63 -19.04
N VAL A 237 4.00 -2.13 -19.98
CA VAL A 237 3.61 -2.10 -21.42
C VAL A 237 3.28 -3.50 -21.96
N SER A 238 3.91 -4.53 -21.39
CA SER A 238 3.65 -5.93 -21.73
C SER A 238 2.30 -6.47 -21.24
N GLN A 239 1.59 -5.74 -20.36
CA GLN A 239 0.30 -6.17 -19.81
C GLN A 239 -0.86 -5.54 -20.59
N SER A 240 -1.85 -6.37 -20.95
CA SER A 240 -3.09 -5.95 -21.59
C SER A 240 -4.28 -6.03 -20.62
N LEU A 241 -5.28 -5.18 -20.82
CA LEU A 241 -6.58 -5.24 -20.12
C LEU A 241 -7.45 -6.40 -20.65
N ALA A 242 -7.22 -6.86 -21.88
CA ALA A 242 -7.98 -7.95 -22.49
C ALA A 242 -7.61 -9.30 -21.84
N GLY A 243 -8.43 -9.74 -20.87
CA GLY A 243 -8.21 -10.99 -20.11
C GLY A 243 -6.96 -10.98 -19.23
N LEU A 244 -6.44 -9.80 -18.88
CA LEU A 244 -5.20 -9.62 -18.11
C LEU A 244 -4.00 -10.36 -18.73
N GLN A 245 -3.96 -10.45 -20.04
CA GLN A 245 -2.88 -11.11 -20.78
C GLN A 245 -1.55 -10.37 -20.57
N ILE A 246 -0.47 -11.14 -20.49
CA ILE A 246 0.90 -10.65 -20.40
C ILE A 246 1.62 -11.05 -21.68
N HIS A 247 2.13 -10.07 -22.46
CA HIS A 247 3.03 -10.35 -23.57
C HIS A 247 4.40 -10.74 -22.99
N ARG A 248 4.91 -11.92 -23.40
CA ARG A 248 6.21 -12.43 -22.99
C ARG A 248 7.04 -12.69 -24.23
N GLY A 249 8.12 -12.00 -24.37
CA GLY A 249 9.00 -12.15 -25.50
C GLY A 249 9.21 -10.82 -26.14
N ALA A 250 10.08 -10.55 -27.02
CA ALA A 250 10.85 -11.21 -28.01
C ALA A 250 12.34 -11.16 -27.71
#